data_d1df891798398a16e992dcddb9122dad
#
_entry.id   d1df891798398a16e992dcddb9122dad
#
_cell.length_a   1.000
_cell.length_b   1.000
_cell.length_c   1.000
_cell.angle_alpha   90.00
_cell.angle_beta   90.00
_cell.angle_gamma   90.00
#
_symmetry.space_group_name_H-M   'P 1'
#
loop_
_entity.id
_entity.type
_entity.pdbx_description
1 polymer ?
#
loop_
_entity_poly.entity_id
_entity_poly.type
_entity_poly.pdbx_seq_one_letter_code
_entity_poly.pdbx_strand_id
1 'polypeptide(L)'
;KESNKNYVEITKEGPEALPDFMFVLSCTEEEKDIKLRNQEYFERLFELYGDKVQFYMARLPLKKAVEAESEKLKKLEENLANLPDSAPRRKIQLEEQMSSVRRFLEFFKECQKEDDDEALLAGCFAINYGNNSEILYAGMNRTYSKITAQVPVFVETMNEAFSKGAEKVSMGGIPGTEDDGLSRFKGFFSPRVIEYLGEFDYVHRPLIYTVVEKMLPVYSKIRKKLSRHK
;
A
#
# COMPACT_ATOMS: atom_id res chain seq x y z
N LYS A 1 4.34 -2.17 -18.81
CA LYS A 1 3.79 -2.48 -17.47
C LYS A 1 4.59 -3.54 -16.68
N GLU A 2 5.42 -4.34 -17.33
CA GLU A 2 6.23 -5.39 -16.67
C GLU A 2 7.53 -4.89 -16.04
N SER A 3 8.08 -3.77 -16.49
CA SER A 3 9.40 -3.28 -16.04
C SER A 3 9.41 -2.79 -14.57
N ASN A 4 8.26 -2.36 -14.02
CA ASN A 4 8.19 -1.83 -12.66
C ASN A 4 8.16 -2.90 -11.55
N LYS A 5 7.87 -4.16 -11.90
CA LYS A 5 7.82 -5.26 -10.93
C LYS A 5 9.20 -5.77 -10.49
N ASN A 6 10.22 -5.52 -11.30
CA ASN A 6 11.53 -6.16 -11.14
C ASN A 6 12.39 -5.55 -10.02
N TYR A 7 12.03 -4.39 -9.46
CA TYR A 7 12.84 -3.73 -8.44
C TYR A 7 12.18 -3.66 -7.07
N VAL A 8 10.87 -3.88 -6.99
CA VAL A 8 10.14 -3.87 -5.72
C VAL A 8 10.41 -5.16 -4.98
N GLU A 9 11.03 -5.05 -3.84
CA GLU A 9 11.23 -6.14 -2.90
C GLU A 9 10.08 -6.15 -1.90
N ILE A 10 9.44 -7.33 -1.72
CA ILE A 10 8.35 -7.51 -0.76
C ILE A 10 8.83 -8.52 0.26
N THR A 11 8.85 -8.10 1.51
CA THR A 11 9.36 -8.88 2.62
C THR A 11 8.31 -9.03 3.71
N LYS A 12 8.26 -10.21 4.30
CA LYS A 12 7.53 -10.43 5.54
C LYS A 12 8.37 -9.91 6.68
N GLU A 13 7.76 -9.09 7.53
CA GLU A 13 8.45 -8.35 8.57
C GLU A 13 7.98 -8.73 9.97
N GLY A 14 8.80 -8.39 10.96
CA GLY A 14 8.50 -8.46 12.36
C GLY A 14 8.19 -7.08 12.98
N PRO A 15 8.03 -7.02 14.30
CA PRO A 15 7.74 -5.77 15.00
C PRO A 15 8.83 -4.70 14.85
N GLU A 16 10.06 -5.08 14.51
CA GLU A 16 11.19 -4.17 14.25
C GLU A 16 10.96 -3.24 13.06
N ALA A 17 10.14 -3.63 12.08
CA ALA A 17 9.78 -2.81 10.92
C ALA A 17 8.55 -1.92 11.15
N LEU A 18 7.99 -1.89 12.36
CA LEU A 18 6.84 -1.03 12.67
C LEU A 18 7.11 0.47 12.48
N PRO A 19 8.29 1.02 12.78
CA PRO A 19 8.58 2.43 12.47
C PRO A 19 8.41 2.77 10.99
N ASP A 20 8.89 1.91 10.09
CA ASP A 20 8.73 2.06 8.63
C ASP A 20 7.26 2.00 8.22
N PHE A 21 6.51 1.09 8.84
CA PHE A 21 5.08 0.98 8.59
C PHE A 21 4.31 2.21 9.06
N MET A 22 4.67 2.77 10.22
CA MET A 22 4.07 4.01 10.73
C MET A 22 4.32 5.18 9.78
N PHE A 23 5.52 5.26 9.18
CA PHE A 23 5.78 6.24 8.13
C PHE A 23 4.84 6.07 6.94
N VAL A 24 4.69 4.86 6.41
CA VAL A 24 3.79 4.57 5.28
C VAL A 24 2.33 4.84 5.63
N LEU A 25 1.91 4.55 6.86
CA LEU A 25 0.56 4.88 7.34
C LEU A 25 0.34 6.39 7.46
N SER A 26 1.35 7.17 7.92
CA SER A 26 1.26 8.62 8.02
C SER A 26 1.00 9.27 6.66
N CYS A 27 1.62 8.79 5.59
CA CYS A 27 1.32 9.25 4.23
C CYS A 27 -0.17 9.04 3.85
N THR A 28 -0.79 7.98 4.36
CA THR A 28 -2.22 7.70 4.14
C THR A 28 -3.11 8.55 5.05
N GLU A 29 -2.69 8.83 6.29
CA GLU A 29 -3.38 9.71 7.23
C GLU A 29 -3.49 11.14 6.69
N GLU A 30 -2.38 11.68 6.18
CA GLU A 30 -2.31 13.02 5.61
C GLU A 30 -3.24 13.16 4.39
N GLU A 31 -3.24 12.19 3.50
CA GLU A 31 -4.09 12.20 2.31
C GLU A 31 -5.58 12.18 2.65
N LYS A 32 -5.97 11.35 3.63
CA LYS A 32 -7.39 11.10 3.94
C LYS A 32 -7.93 11.96 5.07
N ASP A 33 -7.12 12.84 5.68
CA ASP A 33 -7.47 13.61 6.89
C ASP A 33 -8.08 12.70 8.00
N ILE A 34 -7.46 11.55 8.22
CA ILE A 34 -7.85 10.57 9.23
C ILE A 34 -6.70 10.35 10.21
N LYS A 35 -6.99 9.80 11.36
CA LYS A 35 -5.99 9.36 12.33
C LYS A 35 -6.10 7.85 12.53
N LEU A 36 -5.05 7.14 12.20
CA LEU A 36 -4.94 5.70 12.40
C LEU A 36 -4.39 5.37 13.81
N ARG A 37 -4.04 4.14 14.04
CA ARG A 37 -3.49 3.67 15.31
C ARG A 37 -2.00 3.99 15.40
N ASN A 38 -1.51 4.15 16.64
CA ASN A 38 -0.11 4.35 16.93
C ASN A 38 0.67 3.03 16.91
N GLN A 39 2.00 3.12 16.97
CA GLN A 39 2.89 1.96 16.94
C GLN A 39 2.62 0.96 18.09
N GLU A 40 2.38 1.43 19.31
CA GLU A 40 2.08 0.62 20.48
C GLU A 40 0.88 -0.33 20.26
N TYR A 41 -0.11 0.12 19.48
CA TYR A 41 -1.23 -0.74 19.09
C TYR A 41 -0.79 -1.95 18.26
N PHE A 42 0.11 -1.76 17.30
CA PHE A 42 0.63 -2.84 16.46
C PHE A 42 1.57 -3.76 17.22
N GLU A 43 2.41 -3.22 18.09
CA GLU A 43 3.25 -4.00 19.01
C GLU A 43 2.38 -4.93 19.86
N ARG A 44 1.28 -4.40 20.40
CA ARG A 44 0.32 -5.19 21.15
C ARG A 44 -0.35 -6.29 20.33
N LEU A 45 -0.61 -6.04 19.04
CA LEU A 45 -1.14 -7.09 18.16
C LEU A 45 -0.11 -8.21 17.93
N PHE A 46 1.17 -7.89 17.78
CA PHE A 46 2.22 -8.90 17.70
C PHE A 46 2.30 -9.73 18.98
N GLU A 47 2.25 -9.10 20.16
CA GLU A 47 2.24 -9.82 21.45
C GLU A 47 1.03 -10.77 21.59
N LEU A 48 -0.15 -10.34 21.17
CA LEU A 48 -1.38 -11.10 21.34
C LEU A 48 -1.56 -12.22 20.30
N TYR A 49 -1.15 -11.99 19.06
CA TYR A 49 -1.44 -12.88 17.93
C TYR A 49 -0.21 -13.63 17.42
N GLY A 50 1.01 -13.18 17.74
CA GLY A 50 2.25 -13.89 17.43
C GLY A 50 2.36 -14.28 15.96
N ASP A 51 2.50 -15.58 15.71
CA ASP A 51 2.63 -16.20 14.39
C ASP A 51 1.42 -16.05 13.45
N LYS A 52 0.29 -15.60 14.00
CA LYS A 52 -0.93 -15.29 13.25
C LYS A 52 -0.88 -13.93 12.58
N VAL A 53 0.07 -13.06 12.97
CA VAL A 53 0.28 -11.78 12.31
C VAL A 53 0.93 -12.01 10.95
N GLN A 54 0.39 -11.35 9.95
CA GLN A 54 0.95 -11.24 8.61
C GLN A 54 1.25 -9.77 8.37
N PHE A 55 2.52 -9.45 8.35
CA PHE A 55 2.98 -8.10 8.13
C PHE A 55 3.98 -8.07 7.00
N TYR A 56 3.63 -7.36 5.93
CA TYR A 56 4.43 -7.24 4.71
C TYR A 56 4.73 -5.80 4.40
N MET A 57 5.98 -5.55 4.01
CA MET A 57 6.43 -4.26 3.50
C MET A 57 6.95 -4.41 2.08
N ALA A 58 6.68 -3.39 1.25
CA ALA A 58 7.27 -3.24 -0.07
C ALA A 58 8.29 -2.11 -0.03
N ARG A 59 9.51 -2.42 -0.46
CA ARG A 59 10.64 -1.49 -0.56
C ARG A 59 11.18 -1.44 -1.97
N LEU A 60 11.76 -0.30 -2.33
CA LEU A 60 12.46 -0.11 -3.58
C LEU A 60 13.93 0.19 -3.30
N PRO A 61 14.86 -0.74 -3.55
CA PRO A 61 16.29 -0.47 -3.47
C PRO A 61 16.69 0.44 -4.63
N LEU A 62 16.68 1.76 -4.38
CA LEU A 62 16.87 2.81 -5.39
C LEU A 62 18.21 2.69 -6.12
N LYS A 63 19.28 2.39 -5.39
CA LYS A 63 20.61 2.21 -5.97
C LYS A 63 20.61 1.07 -6.99
N LYS A 64 20.07 -0.10 -6.63
CA LYS A 64 19.95 -1.24 -7.54
C LYS A 64 19.08 -0.92 -8.76
N ALA A 65 17.99 -0.17 -8.55
CA ALA A 65 17.08 0.23 -9.61
C ALA A 65 17.77 1.20 -10.63
N VAL A 66 18.51 2.18 -10.12
CA VAL A 66 19.30 3.13 -10.93
C VAL A 66 20.39 2.41 -11.72
N GLU A 67 21.14 1.51 -11.08
CA GLU A 67 22.18 0.71 -11.72
C GLU A 67 21.60 -0.15 -12.84
N ALA A 68 20.53 -0.88 -12.57
CA ALA A 68 19.90 -1.77 -13.54
C ALA A 68 19.26 -1.04 -14.72
N GLU A 69 18.56 0.09 -14.49
CA GLU A 69 18.01 0.89 -15.60
C GLU A 69 19.12 1.59 -16.41
N SER A 70 20.24 1.98 -15.77
CA SER A 70 21.40 2.52 -16.47
C SER A 70 22.05 1.49 -17.39
N GLU A 71 22.23 0.26 -16.90
CA GLU A 71 22.76 -0.84 -17.70
C GLU A 71 21.84 -1.21 -18.87
N LYS A 72 20.52 -1.24 -18.61
CA LYS A 72 19.52 -1.50 -19.63
C LYS A 72 19.51 -0.42 -20.71
N LEU A 73 19.66 0.86 -20.35
CA LEU A 73 19.77 1.95 -21.29
C LEU A 73 20.99 1.77 -22.19
N LYS A 74 22.15 1.46 -21.60
CA LYS A 74 23.39 1.20 -22.33
C LYS A 74 23.25 0.07 -23.36
N LYS A 75 22.62 -1.06 -22.95
CA LYS A 75 22.34 -2.18 -23.88
C LYS A 75 21.40 -1.78 -25.01
N LEU A 76 20.42 -0.93 -24.76
CA LEU A 76 19.53 -0.44 -25.83
C LEU A 76 20.23 0.51 -26.77
N GLU A 77 21.13 1.37 -26.28
CA GLU A 77 21.97 2.25 -27.09
C GLU A 77 22.93 1.45 -27.98
N GLU A 78 23.59 0.42 -27.45
CA GLU A 78 24.43 -0.50 -28.24
C GLU A 78 23.63 -1.24 -29.33
N ASN A 79 22.41 -1.71 -28.98
CA ASN A 79 21.52 -2.36 -29.94
C ASN A 79 21.08 -1.40 -31.07
N LEU A 80 20.82 -0.13 -30.73
CA LEU A 80 20.45 0.88 -31.69
C LEU A 80 21.63 1.21 -32.63
N ALA A 81 22.86 1.33 -32.09
CA ALA A 81 24.07 1.61 -32.86
C ALA A 81 24.42 0.48 -33.85
N ASN A 82 24.11 -0.76 -33.52
CA ASN A 82 24.36 -1.95 -34.35
C ASN A 82 23.17 -2.29 -35.28
N LEU A 83 22.14 -1.47 -35.34
CA LEU A 83 20.94 -1.74 -36.13
C LEU A 83 21.19 -1.36 -37.60
N PRO A 84 20.92 -2.24 -38.58
CA PRO A 84 21.03 -1.90 -39.99
C PRO A 84 19.95 -0.89 -40.41
N ASP A 85 20.28 -0.01 -41.34
CA ASP A 85 19.37 1.03 -41.88
C ASP A 85 18.09 0.45 -42.51
N SER A 86 18.09 -0.81 -42.86
CA SER A 86 16.94 -1.53 -43.44
C SER A 86 15.83 -1.89 -42.41
N ALA A 87 16.01 -1.57 -41.13
CA ALA A 87 15.09 -1.96 -40.07
C ALA A 87 14.38 -0.77 -39.35
N PRO A 88 13.68 0.11 -40.09
CA PRO A 88 13.11 1.35 -39.50
C PRO A 88 12.06 1.09 -38.35
N ARG A 89 11.28 0.04 -38.48
CA ARG A 89 10.30 -0.33 -37.40
C ARG A 89 11.00 -0.73 -36.10
N ARG A 90 12.13 -1.43 -36.19
CA ARG A 90 12.91 -1.83 -35.03
C ARG A 90 13.57 -0.65 -34.34
N LYS A 91 14.02 0.33 -35.15
CA LYS A 91 14.60 1.60 -34.68
C LYS A 91 13.58 2.34 -33.80
N ILE A 92 12.38 2.58 -34.32
CA ILE A 92 11.29 3.24 -33.56
C ILE A 92 11.00 2.51 -32.23
N GLN A 93 10.95 1.19 -32.29
CA GLN A 93 10.69 0.37 -31.10
C GLN A 93 11.78 0.51 -30.02
N LEU A 94 13.06 0.56 -30.44
CA LEU A 94 14.19 0.78 -29.52
C LEU A 94 14.18 2.19 -28.94
N GLU A 95 13.91 3.21 -29.77
CA GLU A 95 13.80 4.60 -29.31
C GLU A 95 12.68 4.81 -28.29
N GLU A 96 11.50 4.17 -28.47
CA GLU A 96 10.42 4.17 -27.51
C GLU A 96 10.80 3.49 -26.18
N GLN A 97 11.49 2.33 -26.26
CA GLN A 97 12.03 1.64 -25.09
C GLN A 97 13.04 2.50 -24.33
N MET A 98 13.99 3.11 -25.04
CA MET A 98 14.98 4.01 -24.45
C MET A 98 14.33 5.22 -23.79
N SER A 99 13.33 5.83 -24.42
CA SER A 99 12.57 6.95 -23.83
C SER A 99 11.88 6.53 -22.53
N SER A 100 11.31 5.33 -22.47
CA SER A 100 10.70 4.79 -21.26
C SER A 100 11.73 4.56 -20.15
N VAL A 101 12.86 3.92 -20.48
CA VAL A 101 13.96 3.66 -19.53
C VAL A 101 14.53 4.96 -18.98
N ARG A 102 14.77 5.98 -19.82
CA ARG A 102 15.28 7.29 -19.38
C ARG A 102 14.33 7.96 -18.39
N ARG A 103 13.02 7.93 -18.62
CA ARG A 103 12.02 8.49 -17.68
C ARG A 103 12.05 7.79 -16.32
N PHE A 104 12.21 6.46 -16.28
CA PHE A 104 12.34 5.74 -15.02
C PHE A 104 13.66 6.02 -14.32
N LEU A 105 14.74 6.07 -15.07
CA LEU A 105 16.06 6.41 -14.54
C LEU A 105 16.10 7.80 -13.92
N GLU A 106 15.52 8.80 -14.58
CA GLU A 106 15.39 10.15 -14.03
C GLU A 106 14.56 10.14 -12.74
N PHE A 107 13.40 9.47 -12.76
CA PHE A 107 12.55 9.33 -11.59
C PHE A 107 13.27 8.68 -10.40
N PHE A 108 13.97 7.55 -10.63
CA PHE A 108 14.70 6.90 -9.54
C PHE A 108 15.86 7.73 -9.00
N LYS A 109 16.56 8.47 -9.88
CA LYS A 109 17.63 9.40 -9.47
C LYS A 109 17.10 10.58 -8.66
N GLU A 110 15.91 11.08 -8.97
CA GLU A 110 15.26 12.12 -8.16
C GLU A 110 14.89 11.57 -6.79
N CYS A 111 14.24 10.40 -6.74
CA CYS A 111 13.88 9.73 -5.50
C CYS A 111 15.12 9.43 -4.62
N GLN A 112 16.23 9.03 -5.22
CA GLN A 112 17.48 8.74 -4.51
C GLN A 112 18.07 9.97 -3.81
N LYS A 113 17.71 11.18 -4.22
CA LYS A 113 18.15 12.40 -3.51
C LYS A 113 17.39 12.63 -2.20
N GLU A 114 16.17 12.09 -2.10
CA GLU A 114 15.28 12.24 -0.94
C GLU A 114 15.42 11.08 0.04
N ASP A 115 15.48 9.83 -0.49
CA ASP A 115 15.39 8.59 0.30
C ASP A 115 16.71 7.77 0.29
N ASP A 116 17.83 8.37 -0.15
CA ASP A 116 19.15 7.72 -0.22
C ASP A 116 19.14 6.38 -0.99
N ASP A 117 19.30 5.25 -0.29
CA ASP A 117 19.49 3.94 -0.93
C ASP A 117 18.20 3.12 -1.07
N GLU A 118 17.18 3.39 -0.26
CA GLU A 118 15.96 2.58 -0.22
C GLU A 118 14.70 3.43 0.05
N ALA A 119 13.67 3.26 -0.75
CA ALA A 119 12.38 3.91 -0.55
C ALA A 119 11.32 2.95 0.01
N LEU A 120 10.57 3.41 1.01
CA LEU A 120 9.41 2.73 1.57
C LEU A 120 8.20 2.99 0.67
N LEU A 121 7.61 1.94 0.09
CA LEU A 121 6.54 2.08 -0.90
C LEU A 121 5.14 1.82 -0.34
N ALA A 122 4.97 0.68 0.33
CA ALA A 122 3.68 0.23 0.84
C ALA A 122 3.85 -0.76 1.98
N GLY A 123 2.82 -0.92 2.78
CA GLY A 123 2.76 -1.94 3.82
C GLY A 123 1.34 -2.46 4.02
N CYS A 124 1.23 -3.69 4.49
CA CYS A 124 -0.02 -4.37 4.79
C CYS A 124 0.11 -5.17 6.06
N PHE A 125 -0.83 -4.97 6.98
CA PHE A 125 -0.91 -5.66 8.26
C PHE A 125 -2.22 -6.44 8.34
N ALA A 126 -2.13 -7.75 8.51
CA ALA A 126 -3.27 -8.65 8.59
C ALA A 126 -3.12 -9.63 9.74
N ILE A 127 -4.23 -10.21 10.18
CA ILE A 127 -4.27 -11.23 11.22
C ILE A 127 -5.05 -12.45 10.72
N ASN A 128 -4.48 -13.63 10.91
CA ASN A 128 -5.15 -14.90 10.69
C ASN A 128 -5.89 -15.33 11.96
N TYR A 129 -7.16 -15.65 11.82
CA TYR A 129 -7.98 -16.15 12.92
C TYR A 129 -8.90 -17.28 12.45
N GLY A 130 -8.68 -18.48 12.98
CA GLY A 130 -9.37 -19.68 12.51
C GLY A 130 -9.11 -19.93 11.01
N ASN A 131 -10.17 -20.03 10.22
CA ASN A 131 -10.11 -20.20 8.76
C ASN A 131 -10.29 -18.86 8.00
N ASN A 132 -10.11 -17.72 8.68
CA ASN A 132 -10.23 -16.39 8.07
C ASN A 132 -8.95 -15.58 8.29
N SER A 133 -8.69 -14.66 7.38
CA SER A 133 -7.70 -13.60 7.54
C SER A 133 -8.36 -12.24 7.38
N GLU A 134 -7.96 -11.27 8.17
CA GLU A 134 -8.45 -9.88 8.09
C GLU A 134 -7.28 -8.95 7.82
N ILE A 135 -7.33 -8.22 6.71
CA ILE A 135 -6.43 -7.11 6.44
C ILE A 135 -6.93 -5.91 7.25
N LEU A 136 -6.20 -5.60 8.34
CA LEU A 136 -6.60 -4.55 9.27
C LEU A 136 -6.16 -3.17 8.80
N TYR A 137 -4.91 -3.06 8.36
CA TYR A 137 -4.30 -1.79 7.96
C TYR A 137 -3.43 -1.99 6.74
N ALA A 138 -3.49 -1.02 5.84
CA ALA A 138 -2.57 -0.91 4.72
C ALA A 138 -2.33 0.56 4.41
N GLY A 139 -1.11 0.86 4.00
CA GLY A 139 -0.70 2.20 3.60
C GLY A 139 0.15 2.18 2.35
N MET A 140 0.28 3.35 1.72
CA MET A 140 1.12 3.56 0.55
C MET A 140 1.75 4.94 0.58
N ASN A 141 3.04 4.99 0.28
CA ASN A 141 3.75 6.24 0.04
C ASN A 141 3.36 6.79 -1.34
N ARG A 142 2.66 7.91 -1.37
CA ARG A 142 2.12 8.52 -2.60
C ARG A 142 3.18 9.12 -3.51
N THR A 143 4.32 9.49 -3.01
CA THR A 143 5.46 9.93 -3.82
C THR A 143 5.79 8.89 -4.89
N TYR A 144 5.63 7.60 -4.53
CA TYR A 144 5.89 6.45 -5.39
C TYR A 144 4.63 5.86 -6.04
N SER A 145 3.55 6.62 -6.17
CA SER A 145 2.27 6.14 -6.74
C SER A 145 2.38 5.58 -8.17
N LYS A 146 3.41 5.99 -8.93
CA LYS A 146 3.74 5.42 -10.26
C LYS A 146 4.21 3.97 -10.17
N ILE A 147 4.69 3.54 -9.00
CA ILE A 147 5.11 2.17 -8.71
C ILE A 147 3.97 1.48 -7.98
N THR A 148 3.25 0.61 -8.65
CA THR A 148 2.08 -0.09 -8.09
C THR A 148 2.49 -1.16 -7.06
N ALA A 149 3.10 -0.74 -5.94
CA ALA A 149 3.61 -1.64 -4.91
C ALA A 149 2.52 -2.22 -3.99
N GLN A 150 1.39 -1.53 -3.84
CA GLN A 150 0.32 -1.95 -2.93
C GLN A 150 -0.34 -3.26 -3.38
N VAL A 151 -0.57 -3.45 -4.68
CA VAL A 151 -1.19 -4.68 -5.20
C VAL A 151 -0.38 -5.93 -4.87
N PRO A 152 0.93 -6.02 -5.19
CA PRO A 152 1.72 -7.20 -4.85
C PRO A 152 1.84 -7.44 -3.34
N VAL A 153 1.88 -6.41 -2.49
CA VAL A 153 1.87 -6.58 -1.02
C VAL A 153 0.58 -7.27 -0.56
N PHE A 154 -0.58 -6.87 -1.09
CA PHE A 154 -1.86 -7.53 -0.82
C PHE A 154 -1.86 -8.97 -1.30
N VAL A 155 -1.31 -9.22 -2.50
CA VAL A 155 -1.22 -10.58 -3.07
C VAL A 155 -0.38 -11.48 -2.16
N GLU A 156 0.79 -11.03 -1.69
CA GLU A 156 1.64 -11.82 -0.78
C GLU A 156 0.94 -12.09 0.56
N THR A 157 0.27 -11.08 1.12
CA THR A 157 -0.54 -11.25 2.35
C THR A 157 -1.64 -12.31 2.16
N MET A 158 -2.36 -12.26 1.03
CA MET A 158 -3.41 -13.23 0.72
C MET A 158 -2.85 -14.63 0.45
N ASN A 159 -1.74 -14.74 -0.28
CA ASN A 159 -1.08 -16.00 -0.58
C ASN A 159 -0.65 -16.71 0.70
N GLU A 160 -0.04 -15.98 1.66
CA GLU A 160 0.31 -16.55 2.95
C GLU A 160 -0.94 -17.00 3.72
N ALA A 161 -2.01 -16.18 3.75
CA ALA A 161 -3.25 -16.54 4.43
C ALA A 161 -3.82 -17.86 3.90
N PHE A 162 -3.95 -17.99 2.59
CA PHE A 162 -4.45 -19.21 1.95
C PHE A 162 -3.51 -20.40 2.15
N SER A 163 -2.20 -20.19 2.10
CA SER A 163 -1.22 -21.25 2.37
C SER A 163 -1.29 -21.79 3.79
N LYS A 164 -1.72 -20.96 4.74
CA LYS A 164 -1.96 -21.32 6.15
C LYS A 164 -3.37 -21.85 6.43
N GLY A 165 -4.16 -22.09 5.40
CA GLY A 165 -5.49 -22.70 5.49
C GLY A 165 -6.65 -21.72 5.68
N ALA A 166 -6.44 -20.41 5.46
CA ALA A 166 -7.56 -19.48 5.41
C ALA A 166 -8.48 -19.80 4.20
N GLU A 167 -9.77 -19.82 4.41
CA GLU A 167 -10.77 -19.97 3.35
C GLU A 167 -11.20 -18.61 2.78
N LYS A 168 -11.01 -17.56 3.57
CA LYS A 168 -11.42 -16.19 3.24
C LYS A 168 -10.39 -15.19 3.74
N VAL A 169 -10.17 -14.15 2.92
CA VAL A 169 -9.41 -12.96 3.31
C VAL A 169 -10.32 -11.76 3.20
N SER A 170 -10.61 -11.12 4.34
CA SER A 170 -11.35 -9.87 4.38
C SER A 170 -10.43 -8.71 4.05
N MET A 171 -10.86 -7.84 3.15
CA MET A 171 -10.17 -6.61 2.79
C MET A 171 -10.72 -5.39 3.54
N GLY A 172 -11.55 -5.62 4.58
CA GLY A 172 -12.25 -4.57 5.31
C GLY A 172 -13.39 -3.91 4.55
N GLY A 173 -14.06 -2.97 5.19
CA GLY A 173 -15.22 -2.28 4.63
C GLY A 173 -14.90 -1.41 3.41
N ILE A 174 -15.93 -1.11 2.63
CA ILE A 174 -15.93 -0.09 1.57
C ILE A 174 -17.03 0.94 1.89
N PRO A 175 -16.85 2.22 1.52
CA PRO A 175 -17.95 3.19 1.51
C PRO A 175 -19.05 2.68 0.58
N GLY A 176 -20.32 2.94 0.86
CA GLY A 176 -21.44 2.44 0.07
C GLY A 176 -21.55 2.99 -1.37
N THR A 177 -20.51 3.65 -1.88
CA THR A 177 -20.44 4.19 -3.24
C THR A 177 -19.38 3.45 -4.04
N GLU A 178 -19.76 2.91 -5.21
CA GLU A 178 -18.86 2.17 -6.09
C GLU A 178 -17.77 3.04 -6.75
N ASP A 179 -17.95 4.36 -6.79
CA ASP A 179 -17.04 5.32 -7.44
C ASP A 179 -15.83 5.74 -6.59
N ASP A 180 -15.68 5.21 -5.39
CA ASP A 180 -14.56 5.51 -4.52
C ASP A 180 -13.28 4.79 -4.97
N GLY A 181 -12.13 5.47 -4.82
CA GLY A 181 -10.82 4.92 -5.17
C GLY A 181 -10.46 3.62 -4.41
N LEU A 182 -10.96 3.48 -3.17
CA LEU A 182 -10.78 2.26 -2.37
C LEU A 182 -11.57 1.08 -2.96
N SER A 183 -12.81 1.32 -3.38
CA SER A 183 -13.65 0.31 -4.03
C SER A 183 -13.03 -0.15 -5.36
N ARG A 184 -12.52 0.79 -6.16
CA ARG A 184 -11.79 0.47 -7.41
C ARG A 184 -10.52 -0.34 -7.14
N PHE A 185 -9.73 0.04 -6.14
CA PHE A 185 -8.53 -0.72 -5.75
C PHE A 185 -8.88 -2.15 -5.33
N LYS A 186 -9.85 -2.31 -4.44
CA LYS A 186 -10.29 -3.64 -4.00
C LYS A 186 -10.88 -4.46 -5.15
N GLY A 187 -11.56 -3.81 -6.09
CA GLY A 187 -12.11 -4.42 -7.30
C GLY A 187 -11.07 -5.15 -8.17
N PHE A 188 -9.79 -4.77 -8.15
CA PHE A 188 -8.72 -5.49 -8.86
C PHE A 188 -8.56 -6.94 -8.43
N PHE A 189 -9.00 -7.28 -7.21
CA PHE A 189 -8.92 -8.64 -6.67
C PHE A 189 -10.21 -9.44 -6.92
N SER A 190 -11.19 -8.88 -7.64
CA SER A 190 -12.49 -9.48 -7.90
C SER A 190 -13.17 -10.03 -6.63
N PRO A 191 -13.28 -9.22 -5.55
CA PRO A 191 -13.78 -9.68 -4.28
C PRO A 191 -15.29 -9.93 -4.34
N ARG A 192 -15.76 -10.82 -3.46
CA ARG A 192 -17.18 -10.90 -3.14
C ARG A 192 -17.54 -9.80 -2.15
N VAL A 193 -18.45 -8.92 -2.52
CA VAL A 193 -19.02 -7.94 -1.59
C VAL A 193 -20.08 -8.62 -0.73
N ILE A 194 -19.99 -8.42 0.59
CA ILE A 194 -20.93 -8.94 1.57
C ILE A 194 -21.52 -7.75 2.31
N GLU A 195 -22.83 -7.62 2.23
CA GLU A 195 -23.56 -6.63 3.00
C GLU A 195 -23.92 -7.23 4.37
N TYR A 196 -23.53 -6.55 5.42
CA TYR A 196 -23.88 -6.92 6.79
C TYR A 196 -25.16 -6.19 7.20
N LEU A 197 -25.88 -6.77 8.16
CA LEU A 197 -27.13 -6.19 8.72
C LEU A 197 -26.94 -4.80 9.35
N GLY A 198 -25.69 -4.38 9.56
CA GLY A 198 -25.36 -3.12 10.20
C GLY A 198 -25.21 -3.24 11.70
N GLU A 199 -25.09 -2.09 12.35
CA GLU A 199 -24.98 -1.99 13.80
C GLU A 199 -26.36 -1.82 14.42
N PHE A 200 -26.57 -2.41 15.57
CA PHE A 200 -27.81 -2.29 16.35
C PHE A 200 -27.51 -1.78 17.74
N ASP A 201 -28.16 -0.68 18.12
CA ASP A 201 -28.05 -0.14 19.45
C ASP A 201 -29.14 -0.70 20.33
N TYR A 202 -28.77 -1.38 21.42
CA TYR A 202 -29.70 -1.72 22.49
C TYR A 202 -29.72 -0.59 23.53
N VAL A 203 -30.75 0.26 23.44
CA VAL A 203 -30.85 1.46 24.26
C VAL A 203 -31.37 1.13 25.67
N HIS A 204 -30.47 0.96 26.62
CA HIS A 204 -30.84 0.69 28.02
C HIS A 204 -31.36 1.93 28.78
N ARG A 205 -30.84 3.13 28.44
CA ARG A 205 -31.25 4.41 29.06
C ARG A 205 -31.51 5.46 27.98
N PRO A 206 -32.76 5.60 27.50
CA PRO A 206 -33.10 6.45 26.36
C PRO A 206 -32.67 7.92 26.48
N LEU A 207 -32.82 8.50 27.69
CA LEU A 207 -32.44 9.89 27.93
C LEU A 207 -30.92 10.11 27.77
N ILE A 208 -30.10 9.23 28.32
CA ILE A 208 -28.65 9.31 28.24
C ILE A 208 -28.21 9.06 26.80
N TYR A 209 -28.80 8.09 26.13
CA TYR A 209 -28.52 7.78 24.74
C TYR A 209 -28.76 9.00 23.82
N THR A 210 -29.92 9.64 23.94
CA THR A 210 -30.26 10.84 23.15
C THR A 210 -29.28 11.99 23.40
N VAL A 211 -28.83 12.19 24.63
CA VAL A 211 -27.85 13.23 24.96
C VAL A 211 -26.49 12.89 24.31
N VAL A 212 -26.02 11.65 24.44
CA VAL A 212 -24.75 11.20 23.85
C VAL A 212 -24.79 11.30 22.33
N GLU A 213 -25.86 10.81 21.69
CA GLU A 213 -26.04 10.85 20.25
C GLU A 213 -25.95 12.27 19.68
N LYS A 214 -26.59 13.25 20.36
CA LYS A 214 -26.54 14.67 19.96
C LYS A 214 -25.19 15.33 20.26
N MET A 215 -24.50 14.92 21.31
CA MET A 215 -23.22 15.51 21.71
C MET A 215 -22.00 14.93 20.95
N LEU A 216 -22.04 13.67 20.53
CA LEU A 216 -20.96 13.01 19.82
C LEU A 216 -20.48 13.77 18.56
N PRO A 217 -21.36 14.24 17.66
CA PRO A 217 -20.94 15.01 16.49
C PRO A 217 -20.29 16.36 16.85
N VAL A 218 -20.75 16.98 17.94
CA VAL A 218 -20.18 18.27 18.44
C VAL A 218 -18.80 18.02 19.04
N TYR A 219 -18.66 16.98 19.87
CA TYR A 219 -17.39 16.58 20.46
C TYR A 219 -16.36 16.21 19.40
N SER A 220 -16.74 15.44 18.38
CA SER A 220 -15.85 15.06 17.30
C SER A 220 -15.34 16.26 16.49
N LYS A 221 -16.20 17.26 16.24
CA LYS A 221 -15.83 18.53 15.59
C LYS A 221 -14.85 19.36 16.43
N ILE A 222 -15.08 19.44 17.74
CA ILE A 222 -14.20 20.16 18.68
C ILE A 222 -12.84 19.46 18.75
N ARG A 223 -12.81 18.14 18.88
CA ARG A 223 -11.58 17.34 18.91
C ARG A 223 -10.75 17.50 17.62
N LYS A 224 -11.38 17.47 16.45
CA LYS A 224 -10.73 17.73 15.17
C LYS A 224 -10.12 19.12 15.08
N LYS A 225 -10.81 20.15 15.63
CA LYS A 225 -10.24 21.51 15.68
C LYS A 225 -9.03 21.62 16.61
N LEU A 226 -9.07 20.99 17.77
CA LEU A 226 -7.98 21.02 18.74
C LEU A 226 -6.73 20.24 18.27
N SER A 227 -6.91 19.18 17.47
CA SER A 227 -5.79 18.41 16.90
C SER A 227 -5.10 19.09 15.72
N ARG A 228 -5.73 20.08 15.08
CA ARG A 228 -5.14 20.88 13.99
C ARG A 228 -4.26 22.04 14.48
N HIS A 229 -4.28 22.33 15.79
CA HIS A 229 -3.50 23.40 16.42
C HIS A 229 -2.33 22.89 17.29
N LYS A 230 -2.05 21.61 17.22
CA LYS A 230 -0.85 20.98 17.77
C LYS A 230 0.02 20.42 16.65
#